data_3c5f017b6024475a883112c31483c71b
#
_entry.id   3c5f017b6024475a883112c31483c71b
#
_cell.length_a   1.000
_cell.length_b   1.000
_cell.length_c   1.000
_cell.angle_alpha   90.00
_cell.angle_beta   90.00
_cell.angle_gamma   90.00
#
_symmetry.space_group_name_H-M   'P 1'
#
loop_
_entity.id
_entity.type
_entity.pdbx_description
1 polymer ?
#
loop_
_entity_poly.entity_id
_entity_poly.type
_entity_poly.pdbx_seq_one_letter_code
_entity_poly.pdbx_strand_id
1 'polypeptide(L)'
;ASNFGAMLPVASTLQAAEQTAPQRIEERLPVEQPKVDAAPPSEVHVDDADLASIPPFELKTVVVEGMTAIDRSEADACTQGLTGQRVGAASLVGSTTCVTQLYRDRDYFLSRAIIPPQQVRDGALTLRVIEGYIAAVEPAGLDQVDADAQFAPALLERPLRLATFERSLLLLADRYGHRVGSTRLAADEHDPARFTLKLTVKLDPITWRALGDNRGDAFQGPEQALLAVSLNAPFGADRIIAQLFTAPADTRELVFADIGYGRGWLSGDLWTEVGASVSRSSSGGPFPAFVSESERRYARATMPILRSREQSLWAKLQADARDTHIVVADGTIVQENTRVLRGSLSYALLKGATRSDVTLEVSHGLDAFHASQNGETNLSRADARPQFSKARLDATITQRLFSSLDVAVTGAGQWADGALVASEEFGLGGARFGRAYDYSESVGDQGIAGAVELRWTWRKLTDWLSLVQVFAFADAG
;
A
#
# COMPACT_ATOMS: atom_id res chain seq x y z
N ALA A 1 -15.04 55.12 20.06
CA ALA A 1 -16.12 54.21 19.66
C ALA A 1 -16.17 54.15 18.14
N SER A 2 -15.41 53.31 17.50
CA SER A 2 -15.57 53.00 16.06
C SER A 2 -14.31 52.32 15.55
N ASN A 3 -14.17 51.02 15.75
CA ASN A 3 -13.28 50.13 14.95
C ASN A 3 -13.55 48.65 15.24
N PHE A 4 -14.62 48.32 15.95
CA PHE A 4 -14.98 46.92 16.18
C PHE A 4 -15.75 46.27 15.02
N GLY A 5 -16.30 47.08 14.08
CA GLY A 5 -17.14 46.58 13.00
C GLY A 5 -16.40 46.08 11.75
N ALA A 6 -15.10 46.40 11.61
CA ALA A 6 -14.32 46.02 10.44
C ALA A 6 -13.48 44.73 10.64
N MET A 7 -13.31 44.24 11.87
CA MET A 7 -12.53 43.05 12.17
C MET A 7 -13.31 41.74 11.99
N LEU A 8 -14.62 41.73 12.21
CA LEU A 8 -15.46 40.55 12.09
C LEU A 8 -15.52 39.96 10.65
N PRO A 9 -15.64 40.74 9.57
CA PRO A 9 -15.65 40.22 8.22
C PRO A 9 -14.28 39.60 7.80
N VAL A 10 -13.18 40.17 8.27
CA VAL A 10 -11.82 39.67 7.96
C VAL A 10 -11.55 38.34 8.68
N ALA A 11 -11.95 38.21 9.94
CA ALA A 11 -11.79 36.98 10.71
C ALA A 11 -12.59 35.81 10.11
N SER A 12 -13.85 36.06 9.73
CA SER A 12 -14.72 35.05 9.09
C SER A 12 -14.21 34.67 7.69
N THR A 13 -13.65 35.63 6.96
CA THR A 13 -13.05 35.38 5.64
C THR A 13 -11.76 34.58 5.73
N LEU A 14 -10.92 34.86 6.75
CA LEU A 14 -9.72 34.05 7.02
C LEU A 14 -10.11 32.62 7.41
N GLN A 15 -11.11 32.43 8.26
CA GLN A 15 -11.59 31.10 8.64
C GLN A 15 -12.14 30.34 7.41
N ALA A 16 -12.89 30.99 6.54
CA ALA A 16 -13.35 30.40 5.30
C ALA A 16 -12.18 30.03 4.35
N ALA A 17 -11.17 30.93 4.27
CA ALA A 17 -9.96 30.67 3.48
C ALA A 17 -9.11 29.53 4.07
N GLU A 18 -9.07 29.37 5.40
CA GLU A 18 -8.43 28.24 6.08
C GLU A 18 -9.12 26.92 5.78
N GLN A 19 -10.47 26.89 5.75
CA GLN A 19 -11.25 25.70 5.37
C GLN A 19 -11.01 25.30 3.92
N THR A 20 -10.71 26.26 3.05
CA THR A 20 -10.43 26.06 1.63
C THR A 20 -8.95 25.80 1.33
N ALA A 21 -8.10 25.65 2.35
CA ALA A 21 -6.67 25.45 2.17
C ALA A 21 -6.40 24.26 1.21
N PRO A 22 -5.49 24.43 0.25
CA PRO A 22 -5.26 23.44 -0.82
C PRO A 22 -4.87 22.04 -0.34
N GLN A 23 -4.20 21.93 0.81
CA GLN A 23 -3.85 20.65 1.40
C GLN A 23 -5.09 19.87 1.86
N ARG A 24 -6.15 20.55 2.26
CA ARG A 24 -7.43 19.96 2.61
C ARG A 24 -8.16 19.37 1.39
N ILE A 25 -7.93 19.96 0.22
CA ILE A 25 -8.39 19.39 -1.06
C ILE A 25 -7.64 18.08 -1.33
N GLU A 26 -6.33 18.06 -1.12
CA GLU A 26 -5.51 16.86 -1.30
C GLU A 26 -5.91 15.74 -0.33
N GLU A 27 -6.32 16.04 0.89
CA GLU A 27 -6.84 15.07 1.87
C GLU A 27 -8.16 14.42 1.44
N ARG A 28 -8.94 15.07 0.56
CA ARG A 28 -10.18 14.51 -0.03
C ARG A 28 -9.90 13.55 -1.18
N LEU A 29 -8.71 13.64 -1.79
CA LEU A 29 -8.35 12.76 -2.90
C LEU A 29 -8.21 11.31 -2.41
N PRO A 30 -8.66 10.33 -3.20
CA PRO A 30 -8.50 8.92 -2.84
C PRO A 30 -7.02 8.54 -2.72
N VAL A 31 -6.61 8.13 -1.53
CA VAL A 31 -5.26 7.61 -1.30
C VAL A 31 -5.17 6.19 -1.88
N GLU A 32 -4.17 5.92 -2.70
CA GLU A 32 -3.84 4.55 -3.09
C GLU A 32 -3.40 3.78 -1.85
N GLN A 33 -4.28 2.89 -1.36
CA GLN A 33 -3.93 2.01 -0.25
C GLN A 33 -2.97 0.92 -0.74
N PRO A 34 -2.00 0.49 0.10
CA PRO A 34 -1.16 -0.66 -0.21
C PRO A 34 -2.03 -1.87 -0.54
N LYS A 35 -1.82 -2.46 -1.72
CA LYS A 35 -2.56 -3.67 -2.13
C LYS A 35 -2.09 -4.84 -1.27
N VAL A 36 -3.03 -5.53 -0.63
CA VAL A 36 -2.74 -6.71 0.21
C VAL A 36 -3.22 -8.00 -0.49
N ASP A 37 -3.85 -7.88 -1.68
CA ASP A 37 -4.42 -9.03 -2.41
C ASP A 37 -3.62 -9.35 -3.68
N ALA A 38 -2.76 -10.37 -3.61
CA ALA A 38 -2.23 -11.04 -4.79
C ALA A 38 -2.71 -12.50 -4.82
N ALA A 39 -3.08 -13.00 -6.01
CA ALA A 39 -3.51 -14.39 -6.18
C ALA A 39 -2.42 -15.37 -5.68
N PRO A 40 -2.79 -16.48 -5.03
CA PRO A 40 -1.83 -17.48 -4.58
C PRO A 40 -1.02 -18.04 -5.77
N PRO A 41 0.26 -18.43 -5.57
CA PRO A 41 0.98 -19.18 -6.59
C PRO A 41 0.21 -20.45 -6.88
N SER A 42 0.16 -20.83 -8.16
CA SER A 42 -0.45 -22.11 -8.56
C SER A 42 0.24 -23.25 -7.82
N GLU A 43 -0.53 -24.15 -7.25
CA GLU A 43 0.00 -25.35 -6.61
C GLU A 43 0.90 -26.10 -7.58
N VAL A 44 2.09 -26.47 -7.12
CA VAL A 44 3.00 -27.31 -7.89
C VAL A 44 2.54 -28.76 -7.72
N HIS A 45 1.83 -29.29 -8.72
CA HIS A 45 1.56 -30.73 -8.80
C HIS A 45 2.85 -31.41 -9.28
N VAL A 46 3.37 -32.26 -8.45
CA VAL A 46 4.48 -33.17 -8.80
C VAL A 46 3.97 -34.58 -8.53
N ASP A 47 3.96 -35.42 -9.57
CA ASP A 47 3.58 -36.81 -9.44
C ASP A 47 4.52 -37.54 -8.48
N ASP A 48 3.97 -38.10 -7.40
CA ASP A 48 4.71 -38.99 -6.50
C ASP A 48 4.99 -40.32 -7.22
N ALA A 49 6.22 -40.79 -7.09
CA ALA A 49 6.60 -42.11 -7.61
C ALA A 49 5.69 -43.21 -7.04
N ASP A 50 5.33 -44.16 -7.86
CA ASP A 50 4.44 -45.28 -7.49
C ASP A 50 5.14 -46.19 -6.46
N LEU A 51 5.06 -45.81 -5.18
CA LEU A 51 5.61 -46.55 -4.04
C LEU A 51 4.77 -47.80 -3.67
N ALA A 52 3.60 -47.95 -4.28
CA ALA A 52 2.66 -49.02 -3.93
C ALA A 52 3.21 -50.44 -4.19
N SER A 53 4.25 -50.60 -5.00
CA SER A 53 4.86 -51.89 -5.39
C SER A 53 6.01 -52.38 -4.51
N ILE A 54 6.41 -51.62 -3.44
CA ILE A 54 7.56 -52.00 -2.59
C ILE A 54 7.11 -53.08 -1.59
N PRO A 55 7.66 -54.29 -1.64
CA PRO A 55 7.37 -55.35 -0.67
C PRO A 55 7.94 -54.98 0.70
N PRO A 56 7.28 -55.31 1.81
CA PRO A 56 7.77 -55.03 3.15
C PRO A 56 9.11 -55.69 3.44
N PHE A 57 10.08 -54.92 3.94
CA PHE A 57 11.44 -55.37 4.31
C PHE A 57 11.82 -54.86 5.70
N GLU A 58 12.84 -55.45 6.31
CA GLU A 58 13.42 -55.00 7.57
C GLU A 58 14.38 -53.84 7.33
N LEU A 59 14.07 -52.66 7.92
CA LEU A 59 14.86 -51.43 7.76
C LEU A 59 15.92 -51.35 8.86
N LYS A 60 17.21 -51.34 8.48
CA LYS A 60 18.35 -51.27 9.42
C LYS A 60 18.95 -49.88 9.46
N THR A 61 19.00 -49.19 8.34
CA THR A 61 19.63 -47.87 8.24
C THR A 61 18.92 -47.02 7.23
N VAL A 62 18.73 -45.73 7.57
CA VAL A 62 18.27 -44.70 6.63
C VAL A 62 19.38 -43.69 6.39
N VAL A 63 19.70 -43.45 5.14
CA VAL A 63 20.65 -42.40 4.72
C VAL A 63 19.83 -41.29 4.08
N VAL A 64 19.89 -40.07 4.63
CA VAL A 64 19.27 -38.89 4.01
C VAL A 64 20.34 -38.09 3.30
N GLU A 65 20.14 -37.86 1.99
CA GLU A 65 21.03 -37.14 1.10
C GLU A 65 20.38 -35.87 0.54
N GLY A 66 21.22 -34.91 0.09
CA GLY A 66 20.74 -33.71 -0.65
C GLY A 66 20.22 -32.61 0.23
N MET A 67 20.42 -32.64 1.55
CA MET A 67 20.08 -31.59 2.48
C MET A 67 21.23 -30.58 2.62
N THR A 68 20.99 -29.32 2.29
CA THR A 68 21.97 -28.23 2.49
C THR A 68 21.40 -27.07 3.32
N ALA A 69 20.08 -26.87 3.30
CA ALA A 69 19.40 -25.76 3.97
C ALA A 69 18.92 -26.08 5.39
N ILE A 70 18.79 -27.35 5.72
CA ILE A 70 18.30 -27.84 7.04
C ILE A 70 19.33 -28.84 7.59
N ASP A 71 19.57 -28.82 8.90
CA ASP A 71 20.47 -29.77 9.53
C ASP A 71 19.93 -31.20 9.39
N ARG A 72 20.81 -32.14 9.03
CA ARG A 72 20.47 -33.55 8.84
C ARG A 72 19.86 -34.18 10.09
N SER A 73 20.29 -33.78 11.29
CA SER A 73 19.79 -34.28 12.56
C SER A 73 18.28 -34.09 12.73
N GLU A 74 17.70 -33.09 12.09
CA GLU A 74 16.24 -32.86 12.12
C GLU A 74 15.50 -33.90 11.27
N ALA A 75 16.07 -34.32 10.12
CA ALA A 75 15.50 -35.39 9.33
C ALA A 75 15.62 -36.76 10.01
N ASP A 76 16.64 -36.97 10.83
CA ASP A 76 16.81 -38.21 11.58
C ASP A 76 15.62 -38.46 12.53
N ALA A 77 15.02 -37.40 13.07
CA ALA A 77 13.78 -37.53 13.88
C ALA A 77 12.60 -38.11 13.09
N CYS A 78 12.52 -37.87 11.76
CA CYS A 78 11.51 -38.44 10.89
C CYS A 78 11.68 -39.93 10.57
N THR A 79 12.85 -40.49 10.87
CA THR A 79 13.25 -41.86 10.48
C THR A 79 13.60 -42.78 11.65
N GLN A 80 13.92 -42.22 12.85
CA GLN A 80 14.38 -42.96 14.04
C GLN A 80 13.41 -44.08 14.45
N GLY A 81 12.09 -43.84 14.37
CA GLY A 81 11.07 -44.82 14.75
C GLY A 81 10.91 -46.00 13.79
N LEU A 82 11.57 -45.99 12.64
CA LEU A 82 11.45 -47.00 11.60
C LEU A 82 12.61 -48.00 11.60
N THR A 83 13.75 -47.65 12.16
CA THR A 83 14.94 -48.49 12.23
C THR A 83 14.67 -49.70 13.11
N GLY A 84 14.98 -50.91 12.61
CA GLY A 84 14.74 -52.18 13.26
C GLY A 84 13.28 -52.69 13.09
N GLN A 85 12.46 -52.00 12.33
CA GLN A 85 11.08 -52.43 12.04
C GLN A 85 10.93 -52.98 10.63
N ARG A 86 9.89 -53.78 10.42
CA ARG A 86 9.47 -54.19 9.07
C ARG A 86 8.63 -53.06 8.47
N VAL A 87 9.21 -52.37 7.47
CA VAL A 87 8.60 -51.23 6.80
C VAL A 87 8.02 -51.57 5.46
N GLY A 88 6.90 -50.98 5.08
CA GLY A 88 6.28 -51.05 3.77
C GLY A 88 6.00 -49.67 3.21
N ALA A 89 5.33 -49.60 2.08
CA ALA A 89 5.04 -48.36 1.36
C ALA A 89 4.50 -47.25 2.26
N ALA A 90 3.51 -47.51 3.13
CA ALA A 90 2.89 -46.52 3.99
C ALA A 90 3.88 -45.85 4.98
N SER A 91 4.79 -46.64 5.57
CA SER A 91 5.81 -46.11 6.49
C SER A 91 6.84 -45.25 5.75
N LEU A 92 7.18 -45.63 4.54
CA LEU A 92 8.12 -44.91 3.68
C LEU A 92 7.52 -43.57 3.20
N VAL A 93 6.26 -43.56 2.79
CA VAL A 93 5.52 -42.30 2.48
C VAL A 93 5.47 -41.39 3.71
N GLY A 94 5.23 -41.95 4.90
CA GLY A 94 5.24 -41.20 6.16
C GLY A 94 6.56 -40.47 6.41
N SER A 95 7.71 -41.14 6.14
CA SER A 95 9.04 -40.53 6.31
C SER A 95 9.30 -39.42 5.28
N THR A 96 9.00 -39.65 4.01
CA THR A 96 9.18 -38.63 2.96
C THR A 96 8.28 -37.42 3.20
N THR A 97 7.04 -37.63 3.65
CA THR A 97 6.12 -36.55 4.05
C THR A 97 6.64 -35.77 5.24
N CYS A 98 7.16 -36.44 6.29
CA CYS A 98 7.74 -35.78 7.45
C CYS A 98 8.92 -34.88 7.05
N VAL A 99 9.88 -35.40 6.30
CA VAL A 99 11.04 -34.62 5.85
C VAL A 99 10.60 -33.47 4.92
N THR A 100 9.63 -33.69 4.02
CA THR A 100 9.08 -32.64 3.17
C THR A 100 8.44 -31.53 4.00
N GLN A 101 7.71 -31.90 5.07
CA GLN A 101 7.07 -30.93 5.98
C GLN A 101 8.11 -30.06 6.72
N LEU A 102 9.27 -30.59 7.10
CA LEU A 102 10.36 -29.79 7.67
C LEU A 102 10.80 -28.64 6.73
N TYR A 103 10.84 -28.91 5.43
CA TYR A 103 11.14 -27.90 4.42
C TYR A 103 9.99 -26.90 4.26
N ARG A 104 8.73 -27.38 4.24
CA ARG A 104 7.54 -26.52 4.14
C ARG A 104 7.40 -25.56 5.32
N ASP A 105 7.66 -26.04 6.53
CA ASP A 105 7.62 -25.25 7.76
C ASP A 105 8.67 -24.11 7.79
N ARG A 106 9.67 -24.19 6.89
CA ARG A 106 10.70 -23.16 6.69
C ARG A 106 10.56 -22.41 5.36
N ASP A 107 9.37 -22.47 4.77
CA ASP A 107 9.02 -21.81 3.51
C ASP A 107 9.71 -22.31 2.25
N TYR A 108 10.43 -23.44 2.27
CA TYR A 108 11.03 -24.05 1.09
C TYR A 108 10.00 -24.83 0.28
N PHE A 109 9.07 -24.14 -0.36
CA PHE A 109 7.87 -24.70 -0.97
C PHE A 109 8.10 -25.57 -2.22
N LEU A 110 9.27 -25.49 -2.85
CA LEU A 110 9.67 -26.35 -3.98
C LEU A 110 10.47 -27.59 -3.55
N SER A 111 10.90 -27.65 -2.29
CA SER A 111 11.74 -28.72 -1.78
C SER A 111 10.89 -29.87 -1.28
N ARG A 112 11.35 -31.11 -1.56
CA ARG A 112 10.68 -32.35 -1.15
C ARG A 112 11.64 -33.50 -0.96
N ALA A 113 11.29 -34.45 -0.13
CA ALA A 113 11.97 -35.72 0.00
C ALA A 113 11.34 -36.79 -0.91
N ILE A 114 12.16 -37.57 -1.56
CA ILE A 114 11.74 -38.71 -2.40
C ILE A 114 12.55 -39.95 -2.02
N ILE A 115 12.03 -41.10 -2.40
CA ILE A 115 12.80 -42.36 -2.42
C ILE A 115 13.22 -42.58 -3.87
N PRO A 116 14.51 -42.42 -4.22
CA PRO A 116 14.97 -42.66 -5.57
C PRO A 116 14.87 -44.15 -5.90
N PRO A 117 14.75 -44.54 -7.19
CA PRO A 117 14.86 -45.93 -7.60
C PRO A 117 16.14 -46.54 -7.05
N GLN A 118 16.02 -47.58 -6.21
CA GLN A 118 17.15 -48.21 -5.53
C GLN A 118 16.86 -49.67 -5.22
N GLN A 119 17.92 -50.46 -5.07
CA GLN A 119 17.84 -51.81 -4.52
C GLN A 119 18.16 -51.75 -3.03
N VAL A 120 17.20 -52.14 -2.20
CA VAL A 120 17.43 -52.22 -0.75
C VAL A 120 18.32 -53.43 -0.48
N ARG A 121 19.60 -53.17 -0.13
CA ARG A 121 20.56 -54.20 0.26
C ARG A 121 20.82 -54.09 1.75
N ASP A 122 20.80 -55.21 2.45
CA ASP A 122 21.10 -55.32 3.88
C ASP A 122 20.19 -54.39 4.77
N GLY A 123 18.99 -54.02 4.28
CA GLY A 123 18.06 -53.16 5.00
C GLY A 123 18.42 -51.68 5.01
N ALA A 124 19.32 -51.23 4.11
CA ALA A 124 19.69 -49.82 3.94
C ALA A 124 18.75 -49.13 2.93
N LEU A 125 18.21 -47.98 3.32
CA LEU A 125 17.33 -47.15 2.50
C LEU A 125 17.93 -45.76 2.34
N THR A 126 17.95 -45.22 1.12
CA THR A 126 18.31 -43.84 0.86
C THR A 126 17.07 -43.00 0.62
N LEU A 127 16.88 -41.95 1.43
CA LEU A 127 15.97 -40.84 1.17
C LEU A 127 16.79 -39.72 0.50
N ARG A 128 16.27 -39.17 -0.58
CA ARG A 128 16.91 -38.02 -1.23
C ARG A 128 16.02 -36.80 -1.12
N VAL A 129 16.56 -35.72 -0.59
CA VAL A 129 15.91 -34.42 -0.62
C VAL A 129 16.30 -33.71 -1.91
N ILE A 130 15.29 -33.20 -2.58
CA ILE A 130 15.40 -32.35 -3.75
C ILE A 130 15.12 -30.92 -3.28
N GLU A 131 16.17 -30.11 -3.20
CA GLU A 131 16.08 -28.70 -2.84
C GLU A 131 15.80 -27.87 -4.08
N GLY A 132 14.51 -27.51 -4.27
CA GLY A 132 14.00 -26.88 -5.48
C GLY A 132 14.36 -25.39 -5.59
N TYR A 133 14.63 -24.95 -6.83
CA TYR A 133 14.93 -23.56 -7.17
C TYR A 133 14.38 -23.16 -8.53
N ILE A 134 14.21 -21.86 -8.78
CA ILE A 134 13.87 -21.32 -10.10
C ILE A 134 15.17 -21.03 -10.86
N ALA A 135 15.32 -21.61 -12.05
CA ALA A 135 16.48 -21.45 -12.91
C ALA A 135 16.27 -20.40 -14.00
N ALA A 136 15.03 -20.19 -14.43
CA ALA A 136 14.69 -19.25 -15.50
C ALA A 136 13.27 -18.71 -15.31
N VAL A 137 13.02 -17.53 -15.88
CA VAL A 137 11.68 -16.93 -16.00
C VAL A 137 11.36 -16.85 -17.49
N GLU A 138 10.16 -17.31 -17.86
CA GLU A 138 9.59 -17.18 -19.21
C GLU A 138 8.40 -16.22 -19.17
N PRO A 139 8.62 -14.92 -19.41
CA PRO A 139 7.55 -13.94 -19.36
C PRO A 139 6.75 -13.90 -20.66
N ALA A 140 5.44 -13.65 -20.53
CA ALA A 140 4.55 -13.24 -21.61
C ALA A 140 3.92 -11.88 -21.25
N GLY A 141 4.17 -10.85 -22.04
CA GLY A 141 3.69 -9.49 -21.81
C GLY A 141 4.59 -8.64 -20.90
N LEU A 142 5.81 -9.07 -20.66
CA LEU A 142 6.88 -8.32 -20.01
C LEU A 142 8.18 -8.61 -20.76
N ASP A 143 9.09 -7.65 -20.85
CA ASP A 143 10.42 -7.84 -21.44
C ASP A 143 11.24 -8.83 -20.59
N GLN A 144 12.11 -9.63 -21.25
CA GLN A 144 12.92 -10.65 -20.59
C GLN A 144 13.89 -10.04 -19.57
N VAL A 145 14.55 -8.92 -19.94
CA VAL A 145 15.51 -8.24 -19.05
C VAL A 145 14.81 -7.71 -17.79
N ASP A 146 13.61 -7.14 -17.97
CA ASP A 146 12.78 -6.69 -16.87
C ASP A 146 12.32 -7.85 -15.98
N ALA A 147 11.96 -8.99 -16.56
CA ALA A 147 11.54 -10.17 -15.80
C ALA A 147 12.71 -10.75 -15.01
N ASP A 148 13.88 -10.91 -15.62
CA ASP A 148 15.09 -11.42 -14.96
C ASP A 148 15.52 -10.51 -13.81
N ALA A 149 15.49 -9.19 -14.02
CA ALA A 149 15.77 -8.22 -12.96
C ALA A 149 14.73 -8.29 -11.82
N GLN A 150 13.43 -8.43 -12.15
CA GLN A 150 12.35 -8.51 -11.16
C GLN A 150 12.46 -9.74 -10.28
N PHE A 151 12.86 -10.88 -10.85
CA PHE A 151 12.97 -12.16 -10.16
C PHE A 151 14.41 -12.50 -9.77
N ALA A 152 15.38 -11.60 -9.92
CA ALA A 152 16.78 -11.85 -9.57
C ALA A 152 16.97 -12.41 -8.15
N PRO A 153 16.29 -11.92 -7.08
CA PRO A 153 16.38 -12.53 -5.76
C PRO A 153 15.94 -13.99 -5.73
N ALA A 154 14.85 -14.33 -6.44
CA ALA A 154 14.31 -15.68 -6.51
C ALA A 154 15.17 -16.61 -7.39
N LEU A 155 15.83 -16.08 -8.43
CA LEU A 155 16.75 -16.83 -9.28
C LEU A 155 18.08 -17.17 -8.60
N LEU A 156 18.49 -16.37 -7.62
CA LEU A 156 19.75 -16.53 -6.88
C LEU A 156 19.60 -17.40 -5.63
N GLU A 157 18.41 -17.44 -5.01
CA GLU A 157 18.17 -18.19 -3.77
C GLU A 157 18.03 -19.69 -4.03
N ARG A 158 18.84 -20.51 -3.37
CA ARG A 158 18.86 -21.97 -3.50
C ARG A 158 19.06 -22.65 -2.15
N PRO A 159 18.09 -23.43 -1.67
CA PRO A 159 16.73 -23.63 -2.20
C PRO A 159 15.88 -22.37 -2.04
N LEU A 160 14.84 -22.24 -2.87
CA LEU A 160 13.98 -21.06 -2.91
C LEU A 160 12.94 -21.05 -1.79
N ARG A 161 12.83 -19.93 -1.07
CA ARG A 161 11.76 -19.67 -0.12
C ARG A 161 10.53 -19.04 -0.79
N LEU A 162 9.38 -19.41 -0.30
CA LEU A 162 8.09 -18.84 -0.74
C LEU A 162 8.05 -17.32 -0.54
N ALA A 163 8.56 -16.82 0.59
CA ALA A 163 8.59 -15.39 0.90
C ALA A 163 9.36 -14.57 -0.15
N THR A 164 10.52 -15.05 -0.63
CA THR A 164 11.32 -14.39 -1.68
C THR A 164 10.58 -14.38 -3.02
N PHE A 165 9.97 -15.52 -3.38
CA PHE A 165 9.17 -15.65 -4.60
C PHE A 165 7.94 -14.74 -4.58
N GLU A 166 7.17 -14.78 -3.49
CA GLU A 166 5.98 -13.93 -3.31
C GLU A 166 6.33 -12.45 -3.33
N ARG A 167 7.41 -12.04 -2.65
CA ARG A 167 7.85 -10.64 -2.69
C ARG A 167 8.10 -10.18 -4.12
N SER A 168 8.80 -10.96 -4.94
CA SER A 168 9.08 -10.63 -6.34
C SER A 168 7.79 -10.48 -7.16
N LEU A 169 6.81 -11.38 -6.97
CA LEU A 169 5.50 -11.30 -7.62
C LEU A 169 4.69 -10.06 -7.17
N LEU A 170 4.69 -9.76 -5.88
CA LEU A 170 3.96 -8.64 -5.32
C LEU A 170 4.52 -7.30 -5.78
N LEU A 171 5.85 -7.16 -5.81
CA LEU A 171 6.51 -5.97 -6.33
C LEU A 171 6.25 -5.77 -7.83
N LEU A 172 6.14 -6.86 -8.61
CA LEU A 172 5.71 -6.77 -10.00
C LEU A 172 4.25 -6.30 -10.12
N ALA A 173 3.36 -6.82 -9.27
CA ALA A 173 1.96 -6.41 -9.26
C ALA A 173 1.77 -4.96 -8.78
N ASP A 174 2.72 -4.42 -8.02
CA ASP A 174 2.71 -3.03 -7.56
C ASP A 174 3.22 -2.05 -8.64
N ARG A 175 3.85 -2.54 -9.73
CA ARG A 175 4.28 -1.70 -10.87
C ARG A 175 3.07 -1.03 -11.53
N TYR A 176 3.24 0.22 -11.94
CA TYR A 176 2.18 1.02 -12.56
C TYR A 176 1.58 0.34 -13.79
N GLY A 177 0.28 0.13 -13.78
CA GLY A 177 -0.48 -0.48 -14.86
C GLY A 177 -0.25 -1.97 -15.08
N HIS A 178 0.67 -2.61 -14.35
CA HIS A 178 0.93 -4.03 -14.50
C HIS A 178 -0.07 -4.87 -13.68
N ARG A 179 -0.53 -5.95 -14.30
CA ARG A 179 -1.37 -6.98 -13.64
C ARG A 179 -0.77 -8.34 -13.91
N VAL A 180 -0.43 -9.03 -12.84
CA VAL A 180 -0.03 -10.44 -12.90
C VAL A 180 -1.26 -11.27 -13.25
N GLY A 181 -1.22 -11.95 -14.39
CA GLY A 181 -2.31 -12.82 -14.86
C GLY A 181 -2.18 -14.23 -14.28
N SER A 182 -1.29 -15.05 -14.84
CA SER A 182 -1.04 -16.42 -14.38
C SER A 182 0.43 -16.64 -14.08
N THR A 183 0.68 -17.47 -13.08
CA THR A 183 2.03 -17.97 -12.75
C THR A 183 1.99 -19.47 -12.72
N ARG A 184 2.95 -20.13 -13.37
CA ARG A 184 3.11 -21.58 -13.36
C ARG A 184 4.56 -21.94 -13.23
N LEU A 185 4.88 -22.87 -12.32
CA LEU A 185 6.20 -23.43 -12.16
C LEU A 185 6.24 -24.77 -12.92
N ALA A 186 7.08 -24.84 -13.95
CA ALA A 186 7.29 -26.05 -14.74
C ALA A 186 8.58 -26.71 -14.26
N ALA A 187 8.49 -27.98 -13.83
CA ALA A 187 9.66 -28.78 -13.48
C ALA A 187 10.46 -29.12 -14.74
N ASP A 188 11.79 -29.20 -14.62
CA ASP A 188 12.66 -29.70 -15.68
C ASP A 188 12.58 -31.24 -15.72
N GLU A 189 12.59 -31.82 -16.92
CA GLU A 189 12.45 -33.27 -17.12
C GLU A 189 13.71 -34.03 -16.67
N HIS A 190 14.88 -33.39 -16.65
CA HIS A 190 16.18 -34.03 -16.36
C HIS A 190 16.69 -33.66 -14.96
N ASP A 191 16.29 -32.49 -14.41
CA ASP A 191 16.69 -32.05 -13.08
C ASP A 191 15.44 -31.73 -12.22
N PRO A 192 15.05 -32.63 -11.30
CA PRO A 192 13.84 -32.44 -10.50
C PRO A 192 13.94 -31.30 -9.47
N ALA A 193 15.12 -30.68 -9.27
CA ALA A 193 15.32 -29.52 -8.43
C ALA A 193 15.10 -28.21 -9.21
N ARG A 194 15.16 -28.26 -10.53
CA ARG A 194 15.13 -27.11 -11.42
C ARG A 194 13.71 -26.80 -11.87
N PHE A 195 13.28 -25.55 -11.72
CA PHE A 195 11.99 -25.08 -12.19
C PHE A 195 12.14 -23.87 -13.11
N THR A 196 11.24 -23.77 -14.08
CA THR A 196 11.06 -22.58 -14.91
C THR A 196 9.75 -21.89 -14.53
N LEU A 197 9.83 -20.59 -14.20
CA LEU A 197 8.65 -19.79 -13.94
C LEU A 197 8.05 -19.30 -15.26
N LYS A 198 6.86 -19.76 -15.60
CA LYS A 198 6.05 -19.21 -16.70
C LYS A 198 5.13 -18.15 -16.15
N LEU A 199 5.28 -16.93 -16.63
CA LEU A 199 4.63 -15.74 -16.09
C LEU A 199 3.85 -15.01 -17.19
N THR A 200 2.57 -14.71 -16.95
CA THR A 200 1.79 -13.84 -17.83
C THR A 200 1.53 -12.51 -17.14
N VAL A 201 1.90 -11.43 -17.79
CA VAL A 201 1.68 -10.07 -17.31
C VAL A 201 0.84 -9.31 -18.34
N LYS A 202 -0.13 -8.55 -17.86
CA LYS A 202 -0.92 -7.63 -18.69
C LYS A 202 -0.58 -6.22 -18.29
N LEU A 203 -0.39 -5.36 -19.27
CA LEU A 203 -0.21 -3.92 -19.07
C LEU A 203 -1.51 -3.22 -19.44
N ASP A 204 -2.00 -2.38 -18.54
CA ASP A 204 -3.03 -1.38 -18.81
C ASP A 204 -2.31 -0.05 -19.07
N PRO A 205 -2.05 0.32 -20.31
CA PRO A 205 -1.22 1.49 -20.64
C PRO A 205 -1.88 2.80 -20.25
N ILE A 206 -3.21 2.82 -20.21
CA ILE A 206 -3.99 3.98 -19.77
C ILE A 206 -5.00 3.50 -18.73
N THR A 207 -4.97 4.13 -17.57
CA THR A 207 -6.00 3.95 -16.54
C THR A 207 -6.62 5.29 -16.21
N TRP A 208 -7.90 5.30 -15.92
CA TRP A 208 -8.61 6.50 -15.52
C TRP A 208 -9.54 6.24 -14.34
N ARG A 209 -9.83 7.28 -13.59
CA ARG A 209 -10.78 7.27 -12.48
C ARG A 209 -11.61 8.55 -12.55
N ALA A 210 -12.91 8.41 -12.45
CA ALA A 210 -13.83 9.53 -12.28
C ALA A 210 -14.64 9.29 -11.01
N LEU A 211 -14.77 10.32 -10.18
CA LEU A 211 -15.56 10.32 -8.97
C LEU A 211 -16.38 11.60 -8.97
N GLY A 212 -17.60 11.54 -8.44
CA GLY A 212 -18.44 12.68 -8.17
C GLY A 212 -19.18 12.47 -6.87
N ASP A 213 -19.27 13.52 -6.06
CA ASP A 213 -20.04 13.51 -4.82
C ASP A 213 -20.60 14.90 -4.51
N ASN A 214 -21.41 14.96 -3.47
CA ASN A 214 -22.04 16.19 -2.95
C ASN A 214 -21.55 16.51 -1.53
N ARG A 215 -20.27 16.26 -1.26
CA ARG A 215 -19.62 16.46 0.05
C ARG A 215 -18.85 17.78 0.14
N GLY A 216 -18.99 18.63 -0.87
CA GLY A 216 -18.47 19.99 -0.83
C GLY A 216 -19.24 20.84 0.17
N ASP A 217 -18.65 21.96 0.53
CA ASP A 217 -19.25 22.98 1.39
C ASP A 217 -19.88 24.13 0.59
N ALA A 218 -20.53 25.05 1.29
CA ALA A 218 -21.14 26.21 0.66
C ALA A 218 -20.13 27.22 0.08
N PHE A 219 -18.83 27.09 0.39
CA PHE A 219 -17.78 28.00 -0.09
C PHE A 219 -17.10 27.50 -1.36
N GLN A 220 -16.97 26.16 -1.50
CA GLN A 220 -16.25 25.50 -2.59
C GLN A 220 -17.18 24.77 -3.58
N GLY A 221 -18.50 24.93 -3.41
CA GLY A 221 -19.52 24.23 -4.17
C GLY A 221 -19.83 22.84 -3.60
N PRO A 222 -21.14 22.53 -3.42
CA PRO A 222 -21.58 21.27 -2.82
C PRO A 222 -21.27 20.06 -3.69
N GLU A 223 -21.39 20.17 -5.02
CA GLU A 223 -21.07 19.11 -5.96
C GLU A 223 -19.59 19.18 -6.34
N GLN A 224 -18.88 18.07 -6.19
CA GLN A 224 -17.48 17.97 -6.51
C GLN A 224 -17.20 16.80 -7.45
N ALA A 225 -16.22 16.97 -8.32
CA ALA A 225 -15.83 15.94 -9.31
C ALA A 225 -14.31 15.82 -9.39
N LEU A 226 -13.83 14.58 -9.45
CA LEU A 226 -12.45 14.22 -9.71
C LEU A 226 -12.36 13.45 -11.02
N LEU A 227 -11.43 13.83 -11.88
CA LEU A 227 -10.95 13.05 -13.01
C LEU A 227 -9.45 12.84 -12.85
N ALA A 228 -9.01 11.59 -12.84
CA ALA A 228 -7.60 11.21 -12.85
C ALA A 228 -7.32 10.31 -14.06
N VAL A 229 -6.25 10.60 -14.79
CA VAL A 229 -5.77 9.79 -15.91
C VAL A 229 -4.30 9.46 -15.68
N SER A 230 -3.96 8.21 -15.86
CA SER A 230 -2.57 7.73 -15.79
C SER A 230 -2.16 7.09 -17.10
N LEU A 231 -1.00 7.50 -17.61
CA LEU A 231 -0.27 6.84 -18.67
C LEU A 231 0.79 5.97 -18.02
N ASN A 232 0.62 4.65 -18.08
CA ASN A 232 1.45 3.67 -17.38
C ASN A 232 2.50 3.08 -18.31
N ALA A 233 3.71 2.92 -17.81
CA ALA A 233 4.86 2.32 -18.50
C ALA A 233 5.20 2.97 -19.87
N PRO A 234 5.12 4.33 -20.04
CA PRO A 234 5.50 4.94 -21.29
C PRO A 234 6.99 4.74 -21.64
N PHE A 235 7.85 4.57 -20.63
CA PHE A 235 9.29 4.37 -20.79
C PHE A 235 9.81 3.20 -19.92
N GLY A 236 8.95 2.25 -19.51
CA GLY A 236 9.30 1.07 -18.72
C GLY A 236 8.51 0.98 -17.41
N ALA A 237 9.18 1.02 -16.26
CA ALA A 237 8.51 0.92 -14.95
C ALA A 237 8.09 2.30 -14.40
N ASP A 238 7.42 3.11 -15.20
CA ASP A 238 7.09 4.50 -14.87
C ASP A 238 5.61 4.83 -15.11
N ARG A 239 5.21 6.03 -14.68
CA ARG A 239 3.84 6.56 -14.81
C ARG A 239 3.86 8.07 -14.95
N ILE A 240 3.04 8.59 -15.86
CA ILE A 240 2.60 9.98 -15.82
C ILE A 240 1.16 9.98 -15.34
N ILE A 241 0.85 10.77 -14.32
CA ILE A 241 -0.50 10.96 -13.82
C ILE A 241 -0.91 12.42 -13.94
N ALA A 242 -2.15 12.67 -14.37
CA ALA A 242 -2.78 13.97 -14.32
C ALA A 242 -4.13 13.85 -13.61
N GLN A 243 -4.42 14.81 -12.73
CA GLN A 243 -5.64 14.85 -11.94
C GLN A 243 -6.27 16.23 -12.02
N LEU A 244 -7.58 16.28 -12.10
CA LEU A 244 -8.40 17.48 -12.02
C LEU A 244 -9.50 17.24 -11.00
N PHE A 245 -9.58 18.11 -9.98
CA PHE A 245 -10.66 18.13 -9.00
C PHE A 245 -11.31 19.52 -9.03
N THR A 246 -12.63 19.57 -9.10
CA THR A 246 -13.36 20.82 -9.32
C THR A 246 -14.79 20.75 -8.79
N ALA A 247 -15.39 21.91 -8.57
CA ALA A 247 -16.82 22.08 -8.42
C ALA A 247 -17.45 22.29 -9.81
N PRO A 248 -18.11 21.27 -10.41
CA PRO A 248 -18.54 21.34 -11.81
C PRO A 248 -19.67 22.35 -12.07
N ALA A 249 -20.44 22.71 -11.05
CA ALA A 249 -21.52 23.71 -11.16
C ALA A 249 -20.96 25.13 -11.38
N ASP A 250 -19.89 25.49 -10.67
CA ASP A 250 -19.12 26.71 -10.90
C ASP A 250 -17.62 26.44 -10.67
N THR A 251 -16.87 26.24 -11.71
CA THR A 251 -15.43 25.95 -11.63
C THR A 251 -14.60 27.10 -11.05
N ARG A 252 -15.15 28.28 -10.87
CA ARG A 252 -14.47 29.39 -10.17
C ARG A 252 -14.38 29.14 -8.66
N GLU A 253 -15.36 28.39 -8.09
CA GLU A 253 -15.38 28.07 -6.67
C GLU A 253 -14.25 27.15 -6.27
N LEU A 254 -13.90 26.17 -7.14
CA LEU A 254 -12.81 25.24 -6.88
C LEU A 254 -12.24 24.64 -8.16
N VAL A 255 -10.94 24.80 -8.34
CA VAL A 255 -10.13 24.02 -9.31
C VAL A 255 -8.84 23.60 -8.63
N PHE A 256 -8.54 22.32 -8.68
CA PHE A 256 -7.26 21.73 -8.33
C PHE A 256 -6.78 20.87 -9.51
N ALA A 257 -5.57 21.12 -9.97
CA ALA A 257 -4.92 20.31 -11.01
C ALA A 257 -3.55 19.84 -10.52
N ASP A 258 -3.23 18.58 -10.76
CA ASP A 258 -1.96 17.96 -10.39
C ASP A 258 -1.41 17.17 -11.58
N ILE A 259 -0.10 17.22 -11.75
CA ILE A 259 0.64 16.39 -12.68
C ILE A 259 1.85 15.79 -11.99
N GLY A 260 2.06 14.49 -12.16
CA GLY A 260 3.19 13.78 -11.56
C GLY A 260 3.84 12.80 -12.53
N TYR A 261 5.13 12.61 -12.36
CA TYR A 261 5.91 11.55 -13.01
C TYR A 261 6.54 10.66 -11.94
N GLY A 262 6.20 9.39 -11.96
CA GLY A 262 6.70 8.38 -11.04
C GLY A 262 7.48 7.29 -11.77
N ARG A 263 8.53 6.74 -11.12
CA ARG A 263 9.32 5.64 -11.66
C ARG A 263 9.70 4.64 -10.58
N GLY A 264 9.55 3.35 -10.89
CA GLY A 264 10.08 2.25 -10.11
C GLY A 264 11.53 1.93 -10.48
N TRP A 265 12.35 1.68 -9.45
CA TRP A 265 13.77 1.34 -9.55
C TRP A 265 14.03 0.04 -8.80
N LEU A 266 15.19 -0.59 -9.04
CA LEU A 266 15.64 -1.75 -8.28
C LEU A 266 14.56 -2.85 -8.19
N SER A 267 13.90 -3.14 -9.32
CA SER A 267 12.84 -4.16 -9.40
C SER A 267 11.65 -3.93 -8.46
N GLY A 268 11.37 -2.65 -8.13
CA GLY A 268 10.27 -2.24 -7.27
C GLY A 268 10.65 -2.06 -5.80
N ASP A 269 11.94 -2.14 -5.44
CA ASP A 269 12.40 -1.84 -4.07
C ASP A 269 12.52 -0.33 -3.79
N LEU A 270 12.43 0.51 -4.81
CA LEU A 270 12.40 1.97 -4.68
C LEU A 270 11.47 2.56 -5.72
N TRP A 271 10.60 3.46 -5.30
CA TRP A 271 9.73 4.26 -6.15
C TRP A 271 10.02 5.72 -5.91
N THR A 272 10.24 6.48 -6.97
CA THR A 272 10.39 7.93 -6.90
C THR A 272 9.29 8.60 -7.69
N GLU A 273 8.85 9.76 -7.23
CA GLU A 273 7.88 10.56 -7.95
C GLU A 273 8.20 12.04 -7.75
N VAL A 274 8.06 12.82 -8.82
CA VAL A 274 8.11 14.28 -8.80
C VAL A 274 6.84 14.81 -9.43
N GLY A 275 6.35 15.94 -8.94
CA GLY A 275 5.15 16.53 -9.52
C GLY A 275 4.92 17.96 -9.07
N ALA A 276 3.88 18.53 -9.65
CA ALA A 276 3.42 19.87 -9.32
C ALA A 276 1.89 19.91 -9.36
N SER A 277 1.32 20.69 -8.45
CA SER A 277 -0.09 20.99 -8.44
C SER A 277 -0.35 22.48 -8.32
N VAL A 278 -1.48 22.89 -8.87
CA VAL A 278 -2.04 24.22 -8.70
C VAL A 278 -3.45 24.11 -8.18
N SER A 279 -3.83 25.01 -7.31
CA SER A 279 -5.21 25.13 -6.86
C SER A 279 -5.65 26.57 -6.85
N ARG A 280 -6.90 26.79 -7.16
CA ARG A 280 -7.58 28.04 -7.05
C ARG A 280 -8.97 27.80 -6.47
N SER A 281 -9.30 28.58 -5.45
CA SER A 281 -10.67 28.62 -4.95
C SER A 281 -11.11 30.07 -4.75
N SER A 282 -12.38 30.33 -4.97
CA SER A 282 -13.01 31.59 -4.66
C SER A 282 -14.26 31.34 -3.83
N SER A 283 -14.54 32.24 -2.89
CA SER A 283 -15.72 32.07 -2.07
C SER A 283 -17.01 32.13 -2.90
N GLY A 284 -17.83 31.08 -2.79
CA GLY A 284 -19.25 31.16 -3.10
C GLY A 284 -20.03 31.76 -1.94
N GLY A 285 -21.28 32.20 -2.20
CA GLY A 285 -22.23 32.60 -1.16
C GLY A 285 -22.07 34.04 -0.63
N PRO A 286 -22.61 34.35 0.57
CA PRO A 286 -22.78 35.71 1.06
C PRO A 286 -21.54 36.36 1.70
N PHE A 287 -20.40 35.70 1.68
CA PHE A 287 -19.18 36.22 2.31
C PHE A 287 -18.40 37.18 1.39
N PRO A 288 -17.53 38.05 1.95
CA PRO A 288 -16.67 38.86 1.11
C PRO A 288 -15.87 37.99 0.13
N ALA A 289 -15.88 38.38 -1.13
CA ALA A 289 -15.17 37.63 -2.16
C ALA A 289 -13.68 37.54 -1.83
N PHE A 290 -13.16 36.32 -1.69
CA PHE A 290 -11.73 36.06 -1.61
C PHE A 290 -11.32 35.11 -2.74
N VAL A 291 -10.06 35.18 -3.10
CA VAL A 291 -9.44 34.22 -4.01
C VAL A 291 -8.22 33.63 -3.29
N SER A 292 -8.20 32.32 -3.15
CA SER A 292 -7.05 31.57 -2.65
C SER A 292 -6.37 30.85 -3.81
N GLU A 293 -5.10 31.09 -4.02
CA GLU A 293 -4.27 30.42 -5.02
C GLU A 293 -3.11 29.74 -4.34
N SER A 294 -2.79 28.51 -4.77
CA SER A 294 -1.63 27.81 -4.27
C SER A 294 -0.96 27.01 -5.37
N GLU A 295 0.37 27.11 -5.40
CA GLU A 295 1.23 26.26 -6.21
C GLU A 295 2.02 25.34 -5.28
N ARG A 296 2.11 24.06 -5.64
CA ARG A 296 2.91 23.08 -4.92
C ARG A 296 3.83 22.35 -5.88
N ARG A 297 5.05 22.12 -5.47
CA ARG A 297 6.01 21.20 -6.11
C ARG A 297 6.43 20.17 -5.09
N TYR A 298 6.51 18.93 -5.52
CA TYR A 298 6.87 17.84 -4.60
C TYR A 298 7.81 16.84 -5.23
N ALA A 299 8.61 16.21 -4.37
CA ALA A 299 9.39 15.03 -4.70
C ALA A 299 9.22 14.01 -3.59
N ARG A 300 9.01 12.74 -3.94
CA ARG A 300 8.88 11.66 -2.96
C ARG A 300 9.63 10.41 -3.38
N ALA A 301 10.13 9.70 -2.37
CA ALA A 301 10.72 8.37 -2.50
C ALA A 301 9.98 7.41 -1.57
N THR A 302 9.62 6.24 -2.07
CA THR A 302 8.86 5.22 -1.32
C THR A 302 9.56 3.88 -1.45
N MET A 303 9.73 3.17 -0.32
CA MET A 303 10.39 1.86 -0.26
C MET A 303 9.49 0.85 0.45
N PRO A 304 9.26 -0.35 -0.12
CA PRO A 304 8.62 -1.47 0.57
C PRO A 304 9.64 -2.16 1.48
N ILE A 305 9.66 -1.83 2.77
CA ILE A 305 10.51 -2.48 3.78
C ILE A 305 10.11 -3.95 3.94
N LEU A 306 8.80 -4.18 4.07
CA LEU A 306 8.19 -5.50 4.12
C LEU A 306 7.09 -5.57 3.07
N ARG A 307 7.08 -6.64 2.28
CA ARG A 307 6.03 -6.88 1.30
C ARG A 307 5.71 -8.36 1.20
N SER A 308 4.59 -8.74 1.78
CA SER A 308 4.02 -10.08 1.71
C SER A 308 2.52 -9.99 1.45
N ARG A 309 1.83 -11.12 1.35
CA ARG A 309 0.37 -11.16 1.15
C ARG A 309 -0.39 -10.69 2.37
N GLU A 310 0.11 -11.05 3.56
CA GLU A 310 -0.58 -10.74 4.80
C GLU A 310 -0.17 -9.38 5.37
N GLN A 311 1.03 -8.91 5.06
CA GLN A 311 1.54 -7.68 5.66
C GLN A 311 2.47 -6.91 4.73
N SER A 312 2.42 -5.60 4.86
CA SER A 312 3.27 -4.67 4.12
C SER A 312 3.68 -3.51 5.01
N LEU A 313 4.95 -3.15 4.96
CA LEU A 313 5.49 -1.95 5.60
C LEU A 313 6.19 -1.12 4.53
N TRP A 314 5.73 0.11 4.39
CA TRP A 314 6.26 1.07 3.44
C TRP A 314 6.88 2.25 4.18
N ALA A 315 8.07 2.65 3.79
CA ALA A 315 8.68 3.91 4.20
C ALA A 315 8.59 4.92 3.06
N LYS A 316 8.21 6.15 3.36
CA LYS A 316 8.15 7.25 2.39
C LYS A 316 8.88 8.47 2.95
N LEU A 317 9.69 9.09 2.12
CA LEU A 317 10.28 10.41 2.34
C LEU A 317 9.72 11.35 1.27
N GLN A 318 9.27 12.54 1.66
CA GLN A 318 8.68 13.52 0.76
C GLN A 318 9.16 14.90 1.11
N ALA A 319 9.53 15.68 0.10
CA ALA A 319 9.81 17.10 0.20
C ALA A 319 8.74 17.88 -0.57
N ASP A 320 8.19 18.90 0.06
CA ASP A 320 7.16 19.78 -0.49
C ASP A 320 7.64 21.22 -0.47
N ALA A 321 7.40 21.94 -1.55
CA ALA A 321 7.49 23.39 -1.63
C ALA A 321 6.13 23.94 -2.07
N ARG A 322 5.47 24.68 -1.20
CA ARG A 322 4.15 25.27 -1.44
C ARG A 322 4.21 26.77 -1.28
N ASP A 323 3.62 27.48 -2.22
CA ASP A 323 3.46 28.93 -2.22
C ASP A 323 1.96 29.22 -2.27
N THR A 324 1.44 29.97 -1.27
CA THR A 324 -0.01 30.25 -1.10
C THR A 324 -0.23 31.73 -1.04
N HIS A 325 -1.21 32.22 -1.80
CA HIS A 325 -1.65 33.60 -1.82
C HIS A 325 -3.17 33.67 -1.60
N ILE A 326 -3.61 34.52 -0.68
CA ILE A 326 -5.02 34.81 -0.47
C ILE A 326 -5.24 36.31 -0.63
N VAL A 327 -6.16 36.65 -1.51
CA VAL A 327 -6.52 38.03 -1.84
C VAL A 327 -7.99 38.27 -1.48
N VAL A 328 -8.26 39.37 -0.76
CA VAL A 328 -9.61 39.85 -0.44
C VAL A 328 -9.75 41.25 -0.97
N ALA A 329 -10.78 41.53 -1.77
CA ALA A 329 -10.94 42.79 -2.49
C ALA A 329 -9.67 43.14 -3.29
N ASP A 330 -9.05 44.27 -3.00
CA ASP A 330 -7.84 44.74 -3.73
C ASP A 330 -6.55 44.53 -2.94
N GLY A 331 -6.56 43.70 -1.88
CA GLY A 331 -5.39 43.51 -1.01
C GLY A 331 -5.03 42.06 -0.75
N THR A 332 -3.72 41.71 -0.87
CA THR A 332 -3.19 40.42 -0.42
C THR A 332 -3.20 40.37 1.11
N ILE A 333 -3.88 39.38 1.70
CA ILE A 333 -3.95 39.19 3.13
C ILE A 333 -3.07 38.03 3.63
N VAL A 334 -2.79 37.04 2.77
CA VAL A 334 -1.87 35.94 3.06
C VAL A 334 -0.88 35.80 1.91
N GLN A 335 0.40 35.71 2.25
CA GLN A 335 1.46 35.30 1.36
C GLN A 335 2.38 34.39 2.16
N GLU A 336 2.22 33.10 1.96
CA GLU A 336 2.85 32.07 2.77
C GLU A 336 3.58 31.05 1.91
N ASN A 337 4.86 30.90 2.18
CA ASN A 337 5.73 29.96 1.48
C ASN A 337 6.17 28.88 2.46
N THR A 338 5.67 27.66 2.33
CA THR A 338 6.08 26.54 3.17
C THR A 338 7.00 25.59 2.44
N ARG A 339 8.01 25.08 3.15
CA ARG A 339 8.97 24.08 2.67
C ARG A 339 9.01 22.99 3.72
N VAL A 340 8.50 21.82 3.40
CA VAL A 340 8.25 20.77 4.40
C VAL A 340 8.92 19.48 3.98
N LEU A 341 9.65 18.87 4.92
CA LEU A 341 10.14 17.50 4.78
C LEU A 341 9.26 16.57 5.61
N ARG A 342 8.76 15.47 4.99
CA ARG A 342 7.88 14.50 5.63
C ARG A 342 8.49 13.12 5.53
N GLY A 343 8.56 12.42 6.66
CA GLY A 343 8.87 10.99 6.73
C GLY A 343 7.67 10.21 7.22
N SER A 344 7.27 9.15 6.51
CA SER A 344 6.16 8.31 6.97
C SER A 344 6.45 6.83 6.88
N LEU A 345 5.85 6.08 7.82
CA LEU A 345 5.79 4.62 7.85
C LEU A 345 4.34 4.18 7.78
N SER A 346 4.00 3.40 6.76
CA SER A 346 2.66 2.86 6.56
C SER A 346 2.69 1.35 6.67
N TYR A 347 1.98 0.80 7.63
CA TYR A 347 1.85 -0.63 7.87
C TYR A 347 0.44 -1.11 7.57
N ALA A 348 0.32 -2.16 6.75
CA ALA A 348 -0.93 -2.85 6.48
C ALA A 348 -0.80 -4.32 6.87
N LEU A 349 -1.82 -4.84 7.54
CA LEU A 349 -1.94 -6.24 7.95
C LEU A 349 -3.30 -6.79 7.53
N LEU A 350 -3.29 -7.96 6.89
CA LEU A 350 -4.46 -8.76 6.60
C LEU A 350 -4.27 -10.15 7.23
N LYS A 351 -4.94 -10.41 8.34
CA LYS A 351 -4.85 -11.71 9.03
C LYS A 351 -6.24 -12.27 9.28
N GLY A 352 -6.57 -13.32 8.53
CA GLY A 352 -7.90 -13.93 8.59
C GLY A 352 -9.01 -12.93 8.22
N ALA A 353 -9.86 -12.60 9.18
CA ALA A 353 -10.98 -11.69 9.01
C ALA A 353 -10.64 -10.23 9.40
N THR A 354 -9.42 -9.94 9.82
CA THR A 354 -8.98 -8.62 10.30
C THR A 354 -8.08 -7.95 9.27
N ARG A 355 -8.41 -6.71 8.92
CA ARG A 355 -7.52 -5.80 8.19
C ARG A 355 -7.17 -4.62 9.09
N SER A 356 -5.89 -4.29 9.17
CA SER A 356 -5.38 -3.13 9.90
C SER A 356 -4.49 -2.30 8.99
N ASP A 357 -4.73 -0.99 8.93
CA ASP A 357 -3.92 -0.03 8.20
C ASP A 357 -3.50 1.06 9.21
N VAL A 358 -2.20 1.30 9.38
CA VAL A 358 -1.65 2.29 10.30
C VAL A 358 -0.58 3.10 9.60
N THR A 359 -0.66 4.42 9.69
CA THR A 359 0.35 5.34 9.16
C THR A 359 0.81 6.31 10.23
N LEU A 360 2.11 6.37 10.45
CA LEU A 360 2.78 7.39 11.24
C LEU A 360 3.52 8.32 10.28
N GLU A 361 3.29 9.62 10.39
CA GLU A 361 4.01 10.65 9.65
C GLU A 361 4.62 11.66 10.61
N VAL A 362 5.88 12.03 10.36
CA VAL A 362 6.57 13.13 11.01
C VAL A 362 6.91 14.17 9.94
N SER A 363 6.59 15.43 10.21
CA SER A 363 6.79 16.55 9.29
C SER A 363 7.59 17.64 9.95
N HIS A 364 8.50 18.27 9.20
CA HIS A 364 9.30 19.38 9.66
C HIS A 364 9.33 20.49 8.61
N GLY A 365 8.95 21.70 9.03
CA GLY A 365 9.05 22.92 8.22
C GLY A 365 10.48 23.43 8.18
N LEU A 366 10.99 23.63 6.97
CA LEU A 366 12.38 24.03 6.72
C LEU A 366 12.49 25.53 6.51
N ASP A 367 13.54 26.13 7.07
CA ASP A 367 14.00 27.47 6.70
C ASP A 367 14.94 27.39 5.49
N ALA A 368 14.36 27.20 4.31
CA ALA A 368 15.11 27.02 3.07
C ALA A 368 14.31 27.52 1.86
N PHE A 369 14.96 27.80 0.74
CA PHE A 369 14.30 28.10 -0.54
C PHE A 369 13.20 29.17 -0.46
N HIS A 370 13.50 30.28 0.24
CA HIS A 370 12.58 31.42 0.44
C HIS A 370 11.30 31.01 1.21
N ALA A 371 11.43 30.11 2.18
CA ALA A 371 10.35 29.81 3.12
C ALA A 371 9.99 31.06 3.93
N SER A 372 8.71 31.24 4.20
CA SER A 372 8.26 32.28 5.14
C SER A 372 8.86 32.05 6.53
N GLN A 373 9.09 33.13 7.24
CA GLN A 373 9.74 33.11 8.55
C GLN A 373 8.72 33.20 9.69
N ASN A 374 9.09 32.66 10.84
CA ASN A 374 8.31 32.83 12.07
C ASN A 374 8.16 34.33 12.42
N GLY A 375 6.93 34.77 12.62
CA GLY A 375 6.59 36.13 12.98
C GLY A 375 6.41 37.09 11.79
N GLU A 376 6.40 36.60 10.56
CA GLU A 376 5.96 37.40 9.40
C GLU A 376 4.48 37.76 9.53
N THR A 377 4.10 38.93 9.02
CA THR A 377 2.74 39.47 9.20
C THR A 377 1.69 38.92 8.24
N ASN A 378 2.14 38.34 7.15
CA ASN A 378 1.27 37.84 6.06
C ASN A 378 1.07 36.31 6.08
N LEU A 379 1.27 35.68 7.23
CA LEU A 379 1.00 34.26 7.39
C LEU A 379 -0.52 34.01 7.50
N SER A 380 -0.94 32.79 7.24
CA SER A 380 -2.34 32.35 7.35
C SER A 380 -2.91 32.55 8.77
N ARG A 381 -2.04 32.53 9.79
CA ARG A 381 -2.35 32.83 11.20
C ARG A 381 -1.27 33.70 11.80
N ALA A 382 -1.64 34.61 12.69
CA ALA A 382 -0.74 35.60 13.27
C ALA A 382 0.38 35.00 14.13
N ASP A 383 0.16 33.84 14.73
CA ASP A 383 1.09 33.10 15.59
C ASP A 383 1.72 31.89 14.89
N ALA A 384 1.41 31.67 13.61
CA ALA A 384 1.87 30.53 12.85
C ALA A 384 3.39 30.48 12.73
N ARG A 385 3.91 29.25 12.76
CA ARG A 385 5.34 28.96 12.59
C ARG A 385 5.54 28.09 11.37
N PRO A 386 6.00 28.64 10.24
CA PRO A 386 6.40 27.85 9.08
C PRO A 386 7.50 26.82 9.37
N GLN A 387 8.38 27.10 10.36
CA GLN A 387 9.38 26.16 10.90
C GLN A 387 8.80 25.40 12.10
N PHE A 388 7.95 24.46 11.83
CA PHE A 388 7.29 23.61 12.82
C PHE A 388 7.83 22.18 12.81
N SER A 389 7.53 21.42 13.88
CA SER A 389 7.60 19.97 13.87
C SER A 389 6.27 19.40 14.29
N LYS A 390 5.76 18.42 13.53
CA LYS A 390 4.53 17.71 13.90
C LYS A 390 4.64 16.22 13.66
N ALA A 391 3.86 15.45 14.41
CA ALA A 391 3.65 14.03 14.23
C ALA A 391 2.16 13.74 14.09
N ARG A 392 1.79 12.90 13.12
CA ARG A 392 0.42 12.46 12.86
C ARG A 392 0.36 10.94 12.82
N LEU A 393 -0.61 10.38 13.51
CA LEU A 393 -0.93 8.96 13.50
C LEU A 393 -2.34 8.77 12.94
N ASP A 394 -2.47 7.93 11.93
CA ASP A 394 -3.74 7.49 11.36
C ASP A 394 -3.84 5.97 11.46
N ALA A 395 -4.96 5.44 11.94
CA ALA A 395 -5.18 4.01 12.06
C ALA A 395 -6.61 3.62 11.67
N THR A 396 -6.76 2.52 10.95
CA THR A 396 -8.05 1.91 10.65
C THR A 396 -7.94 0.41 10.85
N ILE A 397 -8.85 -0.15 11.65
CA ILE A 397 -8.98 -1.60 11.85
C ILE A 397 -10.36 -2.00 11.39
N THR A 398 -10.44 -2.94 10.46
CA THR A 398 -11.69 -3.51 9.98
C THR A 398 -11.73 -4.99 10.33
N GLN A 399 -12.75 -5.39 11.08
CA GLN A 399 -13.00 -6.77 11.47
C GLN A 399 -14.26 -7.28 10.77
N ARG A 400 -14.13 -8.34 9.99
CA ARG A 400 -15.28 -9.09 9.47
C ARG A 400 -15.86 -9.96 10.58
N LEU A 401 -17.11 -9.69 10.93
CA LEU A 401 -17.83 -10.48 11.94
C LEU A 401 -18.59 -11.64 11.28
N PHE A 402 -19.22 -11.37 10.14
CA PHE A 402 -19.94 -12.34 9.32
C PHE A 402 -19.64 -12.08 7.84
N SER A 403 -20.09 -12.97 6.95
CA SER A 403 -19.87 -12.81 5.51
C SER A 403 -20.38 -11.49 4.91
N SER A 404 -21.35 -10.87 5.57
CA SER A 404 -22.01 -9.63 5.14
C SER A 404 -21.82 -8.46 6.11
N LEU A 405 -21.23 -8.65 7.28
CA LEU A 405 -21.11 -7.62 8.33
C LEU A 405 -19.65 -7.37 8.70
N ASP A 406 -19.19 -6.14 8.51
CA ASP A 406 -17.89 -5.66 8.96
C ASP A 406 -18.07 -4.57 10.03
N VAL A 407 -17.14 -4.51 10.99
CA VAL A 407 -16.95 -3.39 11.92
C VAL A 407 -15.64 -2.71 11.56
N ALA A 408 -15.68 -1.39 11.35
CA ALA A 408 -14.48 -0.59 11.16
C ALA A 408 -14.31 0.39 12.32
N VAL A 409 -13.11 0.47 12.88
CA VAL A 409 -12.70 1.45 13.86
C VAL A 409 -11.59 2.28 13.24
N THR A 410 -11.78 3.60 13.17
CA THR A 410 -10.81 4.54 12.62
C THR A 410 -10.43 5.54 13.69
N GLY A 411 -9.15 5.86 13.79
CA GLY A 411 -8.62 6.88 14.68
C GLY A 411 -7.57 7.73 13.97
N ALA A 412 -7.48 9.00 14.38
CA ALA A 412 -6.41 9.90 13.97
C ALA A 412 -6.00 10.78 15.15
N GLY A 413 -4.71 11.12 15.21
CA GLY A 413 -4.18 12.07 16.18
C GLY A 413 -3.02 12.86 15.59
N GLN A 414 -2.94 14.13 15.95
CA GLN A 414 -1.84 15.03 15.59
C GLN A 414 -1.30 15.73 16.82
N TRP A 415 0.00 15.80 16.91
CA TRP A 415 0.76 16.61 17.85
C TRP A 415 1.66 17.58 17.08
N ALA A 416 1.80 18.81 17.58
CA ALA A 416 2.70 19.81 17.04
C ALA A 416 3.46 20.52 18.17
N ASP A 417 4.67 20.98 17.88
CA ASP A 417 5.55 21.70 18.84
C ASP A 417 5.20 23.19 18.99
N GLY A 418 4.26 23.70 18.20
CA GLY A 418 3.84 25.09 18.22
C GLY A 418 2.64 25.33 17.32
N ALA A 419 2.30 26.60 17.14
CA ALA A 419 1.23 27.01 16.24
C ALA A 419 1.59 26.72 14.79
N LEU A 420 0.75 25.99 14.08
CA LEU A 420 0.96 25.61 12.70
C LEU A 420 0.39 26.68 11.73
N VAL A 421 0.90 26.67 10.52
CA VAL A 421 0.22 27.34 9.40
C VAL A 421 -1.11 26.62 9.10
N ALA A 422 -2.12 27.34 8.60
CA ALA A 422 -3.47 26.81 8.41
C ALA A 422 -3.53 25.53 7.57
N SER A 423 -2.64 25.38 6.59
CA SER A 423 -2.56 24.17 5.75
C SER A 423 -2.03 22.92 6.48
N GLU A 424 -1.45 23.06 7.67
CA GLU A 424 -0.86 21.98 8.46
C GLU A 424 -1.67 21.60 9.71
N GLU A 425 -2.75 22.32 10.02
CA GLU A 425 -3.61 22.06 11.16
C GLU A 425 -4.39 20.75 11.02
N PHE A 426 -4.76 20.16 12.15
CA PHE A 426 -5.66 19.02 12.23
C PHE A 426 -7.10 19.49 12.06
N GLY A 427 -7.82 18.94 11.06
CA GLY A 427 -9.21 19.30 10.77
C GLY A 427 -10.20 18.23 11.27
N LEU A 428 -11.31 18.72 11.85
CA LEU A 428 -12.51 17.95 12.17
C LEU A 428 -13.67 18.46 11.33
N GLY A 429 -14.50 17.55 10.86
CA GLY A 429 -15.57 17.76 9.89
C GLY A 429 -15.31 17.03 8.59
N GLY A 430 -16.35 16.61 7.89
CA GLY A 430 -16.28 15.91 6.62
C GLY A 430 -16.35 14.39 6.71
N ALA A 431 -16.04 13.70 5.64
CA ALA A 431 -16.37 12.29 5.42
C ALA A 431 -15.69 11.30 6.39
N ARG A 432 -14.62 11.69 7.06
CA ARG A 432 -13.83 10.79 7.90
C ARG A 432 -14.24 10.87 9.38
N PHE A 433 -14.32 12.06 9.92
CA PHE A 433 -14.71 12.36 11.30
C PHE A 433 -15.59 13.61 11.32
N GLY A 434 -16.63 13.62 12.14
CA GLY A 434 -17.55 14.74 12.20
C GLY A 434 -18.43 14.86 10.95
N ARG A 435 -19.04 13.75 10.50
CA ARG A 435 -19.78 13.67 9.22
C ARG A 435 -21.03 14.53 9.12
N ALA A 436 -21.47 15.10 10.25
CA ALA A 436 -22.58 16.07 10.31
C ALA A 436 -22.13 17.52 10.07
N TYR A 437 -20.84 17.75 9.93
CA TYR A 437 -20.20 19.06 9.81
C TYR A 437 -19.50 19.20 8.47
N ASP A 438 -19.32 20.45 8.03
CA ASP A 438 -18.55 20.75 6.83
C ASP A 438 -17.08 20.31 6.98
N TYR A 439 -16.39 20.14 5.85
CA TYR A 439 -15.02 19.67 5.87
C TYR A 439 -14.11 20.63 6.63
N SER A 440 -13.40 20.12 7.67
CA SER A 440 -12.54 20.93 8.54
C SER A 440 -13.22 22.14 9.17
N GLU A 441 -14.50 22.02 9.54
CA GLU A 441 -15.25 23.09 10.23
C GLU A 441 -14.59 23.51 11.55
N SER A 442 -13.94 22.56 12.23
CA SER A 442 -13.08 22.84 13.39
C SER A 442 -11.66 22.42 13.08
N VAL A 443 -10.69 23.30 13.40
CA VAL A 443 -9.27 23.10 13.13
C VAL A 443 -8.43 23.39 14.37
N GLY A 444 -7.23 22.83 14.43
CA GLY A 444 -6.29 23.06 15.51
C GLY A 444 -4.91 22.51 15.25
N ASP A 445 -3.91 23.01 15.97
CA ASP A 445 -2.53 22.56 15.87
C ASP A 445 -2.37 21.09 16.31
N GLN A 446 -3.16 20.71 17.32
CA GLN A 446 -3.21 19.37 17.89
C GLN A 446 -4.64 18.87 17.93
N GLY A 447 -4.84 17.59 17.72
CA GLY A 447 -6.18 17.02 17.74
C GLY A 447 -6.17 15.50 17.82
N ILE A 448 -7.31 14.96 18.21
CA ILE A 448 -7.60 13.53 18.18
C ILE A 448 -9.03 13.32 17.71
N ALA A 449 -9.24 12.32 16.88
CA ALA A 449 -10.57 11.94 16.41
C ALA A 449 -10.68 10.41 16.29
N GLY A 450 -11.91 9.93 16.43
CA GLY A 450 -12.22 8.51 16.28
C GLY A 450 -13.61 8.29 15.69
N ALA A 451 -13.78 7.19 14.98
CA ALA A 451 -15.04 6.74 14.41
C ALA A 451 -15.20 5.24 14.54
N VAL A 452 -16.41 4.78 14.77
CA VAL A 452 -16.81 3.37 14.67
C VAL A 452 -17.90 3.28 13.62
N GLU A 453 -17.78 2.30 12.74
CA GLU A 453 -18.72 2.09 11.64
C GLU A 453 -19.09 0.62 11.52
N LEU A 454 -20.37 0.34 11.44
CA LEU A 454 -20.96 -0.97 11.12
C LEU A 454 -21.34 -0.97 9.64
N ARG A 455 -20.82 -1.91 8.86
CA ARG A 455 -21.03 -2.02 7.41
C ARG A 455 -21.72 -3.31 7.07
N TRP A 456 -22.91 -3.25 6.53
CA TRP A 456 -23.62 -4.39 6.01
C TRP A 456 -23.56 -4.44 4.50
N THR A 457 -22.95 -5.48 3.93
CA THR A 457 -22.66 -5.57 2.50
C THR A 457 -23.38 -6.76 1.87
N TRP A 458 -24.14 -6.51 0.82
CA TRP A 458 -24.71 -7.52 -0.08
C TRP A 458 -23.95 -7.52 -1.40
N ARG A 459 -23.64 -8.72 -1.90
CA ARG A 459 -22.90 -8.89 -3.17
C ARG A 459 -23.75 -9.65 -4.17
N LYS A 460 -23.61 -9.33 -5.45
CA LYS A 460 -24.30 -9.97 -6.58
C LYS A 460 -25.84 -10.00 -6.41
N LEU A 461 -26.41 -8.83 -6.16
CA LEU A 461 -27.87 -8.69 -6.06
C LEU A 461 -28.56 -8.88 -7.43
N THR A 462 -27.96 -8.37 -8.50
CA THR A 462 -28.39 -8.53 -9.88
C THR A 462 -27.15 -8.47 -10.80
N ASP A 463 -27.32 -8.75 -12.11
CA ASP A 463 -26.22 -8.66 -13.09
C ASP A 463 -25.66 -7.24 -13.24
N TRP A 464 -26.49 -6.22 -13.01
CA TRP A 464 -26.09 -4.80 -13.10
C TRP A 464 -25.75 -4.19 -11.72
N LEU A 465 -26.14 -4.82 -10.61
CA LEU A 465 -25.92 -4.35 -9.24
C LEU A 465 -25.04 -5.35 -8.46
N SER A 466 -23.74 -5.17 -8.56
CA SER A 466 -22.77 -6.10 -8.02
C SER A 466 -22.57 -5.97 -6.50
N LEU A 467 -22.85 -4.78 -5.92
CA LEU A 467 -22.66 -4.51 -4.50
C LEU A 467 -23.60 -3.42 -4.01
N VAL A 468 -24.20 -3.67 -2.84
CA VAL A 468 -24.87 -2.65 -2.01
C VAL A 468 -24.30 -2.72 -0.61
N GLN A 469 -23.96 -1.59 -0.03
CA GLN A 469 -23.50 -1.48 1.35
C GLN A 469 -24.31 -0.42 2.06
N VAL A 470 -24.85 -0.78 3.22
CA VAL A 470 -25.47 0.13 4.18
C VAL A 470 -24.57 0.20 5.39
N PHE A 471 -24.43 1.37 5.97
CA PHE A 471 -23.59 1.57 7.15
C PHE A 471 -24.26 2.47 8.19
N ALA A 472 -23.92 2.22 9.44
CA ALA A 472 -24.21 3.08 10.58
C ALA A 472 -22.90 3.46 11.26
N PHE A 473 -22.78 4.70 11.75
CA PHE A 473 -21.54 5.17 12.33
C PHE A 473 -21.78 6.07 13.55
N ALA A 474 -20.75 6.18 14.38
CA ALA A 474 -20.60 7.20 15.40
C ALA A 474 -19.16 7.70 15.36
N ASP A 475 -18.98 9.00 15.42
CA ASP A 475 -17.68 9.64 15.45
C ASP A 475 -17.62 10.79 16.45
N ALA A 476 -16.39 11.10 16.92
CA ALA A 476 -16.10 12.18 17.85
C ALA A 476 -14.66 12.66 17.64
N GLY A 477 -14.40 13.88 18.06
CA GLY A 477 -13.07 14.45 18.07
C GLY A 477 -12.98 15.66 18.97
#